data_5c0b932d169c2414868c9364a52e8602
#
_entry.id   5c0b932d169c2414868c9364a52e8602
#
_cell.length_a   1.000
_cell.length_b   1.000
_cell.length_c   1.000
_cell.angle_alpha   90.00
_cell.angle_beta   90.00
_cell.angle_gamma   90.00
#
_symmetry.space_group_name_H-M   'P 1'
#
loop_
_entity.id
_entity.type
_entity.pdbx_description
1 polymer ?
#
loop_
_entity_poly.entity_id
_entity_poly.type
_entity_poly.pdbx_seq_one_letter_code
_entity_poly.pdbx_strand_id
1 'polypeptide(L)'
;MLIRQNILLYPIYCKYGNHIFIDINFMLKSGGIGSVFMENEFTRTEALIGKAALQKLKESHVAIFGLGGVGGHTAEALVRSGIGAIDIIDSDKISKSNINRQIFALNSTLGRYKTEVAAERLFDINPACKIKPYTIFYDSLTESNFDFSKYDYIIDAIDTVTAKILIIKNAANAGTPVISCMGAGNKMNPEEFEVADIFETSVCPLARVMRRELRRYGIKQLKTIYSKETPLKSDYMQNPCDSVSRSADLIDSNENEASEIKSLHKKMPASIAFVPATAGLLIASEVIKDLTNWRSNANFGSTRI
;
A
#
# COMPACT_ATOMS: atom_id res chain seq x y z
N MET A 1 -38.76 -43.40 -12.82
CA MET A 1 -37.81 -43.36 -13.95
C MET A 1 -37.05 -42.07 -13.83
N LEU A 2 -35.87 -42.10 -13.17
CA LEU A 2 -35.03 -40.94 -12.89
C LEU A 2 -33.98 -40.88 -14.01
N ILE A 3 -34.08 -39.87 -14.88
CA ILE A 3 -33.08 -39.58 -15.90
C ILE A 3 -31.93 -38.83 -15.22
N ARG A 4 -30.79 -39.53 -15.02
CA ARG A 4 -29.54 -38.90 -14.66
C ARG A 4 -29.03 -38.10 -15.88
N GLN A 5 -28.94 -36.80 -15.78
CA GLN A 5 -28.26 -35.99 -16.77
C GLN A 5 -26.75 -36.29 -16.66
N ASN A 6 -26.19 -36.96 -17.66
CA ASN A 6 -24.75 -37.16 -17.81
C ASN A 6 -24.15 -35.82 -18.32
N ILE A 7 -23.49 -35.09 -17.45
CA ILE A 7 -22.64 -33.98 -17.82
C ILE A 7 -21.30 -34.57 -18.26
N LEU A 8 -21.03 -34.54 -19.57
CA LEU A 8 -19.73 -34.94 -20.11
C LEU A 8 -18.77 -33.72 -20.04
N LEU A 9 -17.87 -33.74 -19.07
CA LEU A 9 -16.77 -32.76 -18.96
C LEU A 9 -15.51 -33.39 -19.60
N TYR A 10 -14.98 -32.78 -20.64
CA TYR A 10 -13.69 -33.18 -21.21
C TYR A 10 -12.61 -32.18 -20.80
N PRO A 11 -11.51 -32.62 -20.18
CA PRO A 11 -10.36 -31.78 -19.93
C PRO A 11 -9.58 -31.55 -21.23
N ILE A 12 -9.47 -30.32 -21.66
CA ILE A 12 -8.54 -29.94 -22.75
C ILE A 12 -7.26 -29.41 -22.09
N TYR A 13 -6.15 -30.10 -22.34
CA TYR A 13 -4.84 -29.66 -21.89
C TYR A 13 -4.34 -28.49 -22.75
N CYS A 14 -4.23 -27.33 -22.16
CA CYS A 14 -3.53 -26.22 -22.80
C CYS A 14 -2.04 -26.27 -22.45
N LYS A 15 -1.15 -25.95 -23.40
CA LYS A 15 0.31 -26.00 -23.30
C LYS A 15 0.91 -25.16 -22.16
N TYR A 16 0.07 -24.43 -21.40
CA TYR A 16 0.42 -23.54 -20.28
C TYR A 16 -0.20 -23.91 -18.93
N GLY A 17 -0.66 -25.16 -18.74
CA GLY A 17 -0.99 -25.70 -17.42
C GLY A 17 -2.35 -25.29 -16.82
N ASN A 18 -3.21 -24.58 -17.53
CA ASN A 18 -4.55 -24.22 -17.04
C ASN A 18 -5.59 -25.27 -17.43
N HIS A 19 -6.39 -25.72 -16.47
CA HIS A 19 -7.52 -26.62 -16.72
C HIS A 19 -8.72 -25.82 -17.24
N ILE A 20 -9.14 -26.11 -18.46
CA ILE A 20 -10.36 -25.54 -19.07
C ILE A 20 -11.46 -26.59 -18.98
N PHE A 21 -12.52 -26.29 -18.24
CA PHE A 21 -13.73 -27.11 -18.21
C PHE A 21 -14.77 -26.50 -19.17
N ILE A 22 -15.15 -27.26 -20.20
CA ILE A 22 -16.16 -26.82 -21.17
C ILE A 22 -17.43 -27.66 -20.96
N ASP A 23 -18.56 -27.01 -20.67
CA ASP A 23 -19.87 -27.66 -20.68
C ASP A 23 -20.40 -27.73 -22.12
N ILE A 24 -20.22 -28.88 -22.77
CA ILE A 24 -20.63 -29.14 -24.13
C ILE A 24 -22.16 -29.11 -24.30
N ASN A 25 -22.91 -29.44 -23.25
CA ASN A 25 -24.39 -29.40 -23.33
C ASN A 25 -24.91 -27.96 -23.40
N PHE A 26 -24.18 -26.99 -22.84
CA PHE A 26 -24.49 -25.57 -22.99
C PHE A 26 -24.19 -25.06 -24.42
N MET A 27 -23.09 -25.52 -25.03
CA MET A 27 -22.72 -25.17 -26.41
C MET A 27 -23.76 -25.68 -27.45
N LEU A 28 -24.30 -26.86 -27.24
CA LEU A 28 -25.25 -27.45 -28.18
C LEU A 28 -26.67 -26.83 -28.10
N LYS A 29 -27.02 -26.21 -26.97
CA LYS A 29 -28.35 -25.58 -26.77
C LYS A 29 -28.41 -24.10 -27.20
N SER A 30 -27.28 -23.40 -27.26
CA SER A 30 -27.25 -21.95 -27.51
C SER A 30 -27.02 -21.53 -28.96
N GLY A 31 -26.79 -22.47 -29.89
CA GLY A 31 -26.66 -22.17 -31.34
C GLY A 31 -25.56 -21.17 -31.73
N GLY A 32 -24.65 -20.86 -30.80
CA GLY A 32 -23.56 -19.93 -31.02
C GLY A 32 -22.34 -20.33 -30.19
N ILE A 33 -21.14 -20.03 -30.68
CA ILE A 33 -19.89 -20.16 -29.92
C ILE A 33 -20.00 -19.19 -28.76
N GLY A 34 -20.62 -19.61 -27.64
CA GLY A 34 -20.60 -18.89 -26.40
C GLY A 34 -19.12 -18.65 -26.04
N SER A 35 -18.73 -17.41 -25.81
CA SER A 35 -17.41 -17.07 -25.33
C SER A 35 -17.11 -17.95 -24.11
N VAL A 36 -16.10 -18.85 -24.25
CA VAL A 36 -15.60 -19.63 -23.13
C VAL A 36 -15.12 -18.63 -22.09
N PHE A 37 -15.85 -18.49 -21.01
CA PHE A 37 -15.48 -17.61 -19.92
C PHE A 37 -14.29 -18.27 -19.23
N MET A 38 -13.07 -17.90 -19.64
CA MET A 38 -11.86 -18.35 -18.94
C MET A 38 -11.74 -17.53 -17.66
N GLU A 39 -11.95 -18.18 -16.53
CA GLU A 39 -11.72 -17.56 -15.23
C GLU A 39 -10.22 -17.29 -15.06
N ASN A 40 -9.87 -16.06 -14.74
CA ASN A 40 -8.51 -15.64 -14.41
C ASN A 40 -8.52 -14.90 -13.08
N GLU A 41 -7.35 -14.56 -12.58
CA GLU A 41 -7.15 -13.88 -11.30
C GLU A 41 -7.90 -12.54 -11.18
N PHE A 42 -8.25 -11.91 -12.30
CA PHE A 42 -8.94 -10.61 -12.33
C PHE A 42 -10.41 -10.70 -12.72
N THR A 43 -10.99 -11.89 -12.91
CA THR A 43 -12.38 -12.06 -13.32
C THR A 43 -13.36 -11.30 -12.42
N ARG A 44 -13.17 -11.34 -11.11
CA ARG A 44 -14.01 -10.62 -10.14
C ARG A 44 -13.76 -9.11 -10.16
N THR A 45 -12.52 -8.69 -10.36
CA THR A 45 -12.16 -7.29 -10.52
C THR A 45 -12.80 -6.72 -11.78
N GLU A 46 -12.69 -7.44 -12.91
CA GLU A 46 -13.31 -7.04 -14.18
C GLU A 46 -14.83 -6.93 -14.06
N ALA A 47 -15.47 -7.87 -13.37
CA ALA A 47 -16.92 -7.82 -13.14
C ALA A 47 -17.35 -6.59 -12.33
N LEU A 48 -16.49 -6.09 -11.43
CA LEU A 48 -16.77 -4.92 -10.60
C LEU A 48 -16.53 -3.59 -11.32
N ILE A 49 -15.37 -3.43 -11.96
CA ILE A 49 -14.92 -2.16 -12.53
C ILE A 49 -15.07 -2.08 -14.05
N GLY A 50 -15.33 -3.20 -14.71
CA GLY A 50 -15.46 -3.31 -16.16
C GLY A 50 -14.11 -3.52 -16.87
N LYS A 51 -14.18 -4.07 -18.08
CA LYS A 51 -13.02 -4.45 -18.89
C LYS A 51 -12.11 -3.25 -19.22
N ALA A 52 -12.69 -2.10 -19.56
CA ALA A 52 -11.92 -0.90 -19.93
C ALA A 52 -11.09 -0.38 -18.74
N ALA A 53 -11.67 -0.36 -17.53
CA ALA A 53 -10.97 0.06 -16.32
C ALA A 53 -9.85 -0.93 -15.96
N LEU A 54 -10.10 -2.24 -16.03
CA LEU A 54 -9.06 -3.25 -15.81
C LEU A 54 -7.92 -3.12 -16.82
N GLN A 55 -8.23 -2.87 -18.10
CA GLN A 55 -7.21 -2.65 -19.13
C GLN A 55 -6.36 -1.41 -18.81
N LYS A 56 -6.98 -0.31 -18.36
CA LYS A 56 -6.25 0.90 -17.92
C LYS A 56 -5.29 0.58 -16.76
N LEU A 57 -5.71 -0.21 -15.77
CA LEU A 57 -4.83 -0.64 -14.68
C LEU A 57 -3.63 -1.46 -15.21
N LYS A 58 -3.86 -2.40 -16.12
CA LYS A 58 -2.80 -3.22 -16.73
C LYS A 58 -1.77 -2.39 -17.54
N GLU A 59 -2.16 -1.22 -18.01
CA GLU A 59 -1.30 -0.29 -18.72
C GLU A 59 -0.63 0.74 -17.82
N SER A 60 -1.07 0.84 -16.55
CA SER A 60 -0.58 1.86 -15.62
C SER A 60 0.71 1.43 -14.93
N HIS A 61 1.59 2.41 -14.72
CA HIS A 61 2.85 2.29 -14.00
C HIS A 61 2.85 3.20 -12.77
N VAL A 62 3.00 2.65 -11.58
CA VAL A 62 3.01 3.39 -10.33
C VAL A 62 4.34 3.26 -9.59
N ALA A 63 4.69 4.24 -8.76
CA ALA A 63 5.82 4.14 -7.85
C ALA A 63 5.36 4.26 -6.39
N ILE A 64 5.87 3.38 -5.53
CA ILE A 64 5.62 3.40 -4.08
C ILE A 64 6.92 3.66 -3.35
N PHE A 65 6.97 4.76 -2.65
CA PHE A 65 8.05 5.14 -1.76
C PHE A 65 7.70 4.73 -0.32
N GLY A 66 8.46 3.76 0.22
CA GLY A 66 8.28 3.16 1.54
C GLY A 66 7.44 1.87 1.52
N LEU A 67 8.02 0.77 2.03
CA LEU A 67 7.39 -0.56 2.15
C LEU A 67 7.18 -0.96 3.62
N GLY A 68 6.78 0.02 4.42
CA GLY A 68 6.40 -0.19 5.83
C GLY A 68 5.00 -0.82 5.98
N GLY A 69 4.37 -0.57 7.13
CA GLY A 69 3.02 -1.06 7.44
C GLY A 69 1.93 -0.52 6.51
N VAL A 70 2.12 0.66 5.92
CA VAL A 70 1.19 1.26 4.96
C VAL A 70 1.54 0.81 3.53
N GLY A 71 2.76 1.13 3.06
CA GLY A 71 3.14 0.91 1.67
C GLY A 71 3.14 -0.56 1.25
N GLY A 72 3.47 -1.49 2.16
CA GLY A 72 3.40 -2.92 1.88
C GLY A 72 1.98 -3.40 1.54
N HIS A 73 0.98 -2.98 2.31
CA HIS A 73 -0.42 -3.29 2.04
C HIS A 73 -0.94 -2.60 0.78
N THR A 74 -0.48 -1.36 0.53
CA THR A 74 -0.80 -0.64 -0.72
C THR A 74 -0.27 -1.38 -1.94
N ALA A 75 1.01 -1.79 -1.92
CA ALA A 75 1.64 -2.52 -3.03
C ALA A 75 0.90 -3.81 -3.35
N GLU A 76 0.61 -4.62 -2.33
CA GLU A 76 -0.12 -5.87 -2.51
C GLU A 76 -1.53 -5.64 -3.07
N ALA A 77 -2.27 -4.67 -2.55
CA ALA A 77 -3.63 -4.36 -3.01
C ALA A 77 -3.64 -3.90 -4.48
N LEU A 78 -2.69 -3.07 -4.91
CA LEU A 78 -2.58 -2.62 -6.29
C LEU A 78 -2.27 -3.76 -7.25
N VAL A 79 -1.31 -4.63 -6.91
CA VAL A 79 -0.94 -5.78 -7.73
C VAL A 79 -2.08 -6.78 -7.84
N ARG A 80 -2.82 -7.05 -6.73
CA ARG A 80 -4.05 -7.88 -6.73
C ARG A 80 -5.18 -7.27 -7.55
N SER A 81 -5.17 -5.96 -7.77
CA SER A 81 -6.18 -5.26 -8.57
C SER A 81 -5.82 -5.16 -10.06
N GLY A 82 -4.64 -5.64 -10.46
CA GLY A 82 -4.24 -5.73 -11.86
C GLY A 82 -3.39 -4.57 -12.37
N ILE A 83 -2.66 -3.87 -11.49
CA ILE A 83 -1.66 -2.88 -11.92
C ILE A 83 -0.60 -3.56 -12.80
N GLY A 84 -0.23 -2.91 -13.93
CA GLY A 84 0.68 -3.49 -14.91
C GLY A 84 2.15 -3.30 -14.61
N ALA A 85 2.53 -2.22 -13.92
CA ALA A 85 3.90 -1.98 -13.51
C ALA A 85 3.95 -1.24 -12.16
N ILE A 86 4.92 -1.62 -11.33
CA ILE A 86 5.14 -1.04 -10.01
C ILE A 86 6.63 -0.94 -9.69
N ASP A 87 7.08 0.28 -9.39
CA ASP A 87 8.39 0.52 -8.80
C ASP A 87 8.21 0.60 -7.28
N ILE A 88 9.01 -0.17 -6.54
CA ILE A 88 8.96 -0.26 -5.09
C ILE A 88 10.29 0.19 -4.49
N ILE A 89 10.23 1.22 -3.64
CA ILE A 89 11.40 1.93 -3.13
C ILE A 89 11.45 1.86 -1.60
N ASP A 90 12.48 1.23 -1.04
CA ASP A 90 12.74 1.17 0.41
C ASP A 90 14.19 0.72 0.64
N SER A 91 14.91 1.35 1.55
CA SER A 91 16.32 0.99 1.86
C SER A 91 16.46 -0.05 2.97
N ASP A 92 15.39 -0.32 3.72
CA ASP A 92 15.44 -1.06 4.96
C ASP A 92 15.48 -2.57 4.76
N LYS A 93 16.04 -3.23 5.77
CA LYS A 93 15.88 -4.67 6.00
C LYS A 93 14.72 -4.93 6.95
N ILE A 94 14.14 -6.12 6.81
CA ILE A 94 13.07 -6.60 7.70
C ILE A 94 13.68 -6.90 9.08
N SER A 95 13.08 -6.27 10.10
CA SER A 95 13.45 -6.47 11.51
C SER A 95 12.30 -7.16 12.28
N LYS A 96 12.62 -7.75 13.44
CA LYS A 96 11.66 -8.44 14.31
C LYS A 96 10.51 -7.53 14.73
N SER A 97 10.76 -6.23 14.97
CA SER A 97 9.78 -5.24 15.35
C SER A 97 8.81 -4.87 14.21
N ASN A 98 9.07 -5.31 12.98
CA ASN A 98 8.17 -5.07 11.84
C ASN A 98 7.05 -6.10 11.74
N ILE A 99 7.23 -7.31 12.32
CA ILE A 99 6.32 -8.46 12.16
C ILE A 99 4.90 -8.13 12.61
N ASN A 100 4.75 -7.26 13.60
CA ASN A 100 3.44 -6.91 14.13
C ASN A 100 2.52 -6.14 13.17
N ARG A 101 3.07 -5.57 12.05
CA ARG A 101 2.27 -4.67 11.18
C ARG A 101 2.68 -4.61 9.72
N GLN A 102 3.84 -5.15 9.33
CA GLN A 102 4.30 -5.11 7.94
C GLN A 102 4.05 -6.45 7.27
N ILE A 103 3.31 -6.46 6.16
CA ILE A 103 2.83 -7.67 5.50
C ILE A 103 3.96 -8.55 4.95
N PHE A 104 5.11 -7.96 4.62
CA PHE A 104 6.29 -8.68 4.13
C PHE A 104 7.21 -9.19 5.25
N ALA A 105 6.94 -8.79 6.51
CA ALA A 105 7.77 -9.15 7.63
C ALA A 105 7.28 -10.45 8.28
N LEU A 106 8.03 -11.52 8.09
CA LEU A 106 7.82 -12.86 8.63
C LEU A 106 9.10 -13.32 9.33
N ASN A 107 9.01 -14.33 10.20
CA ASN A 107 10.20 -14.94 10.80
C ASN A 107 11.19 -15.45 9.74
N SER A 108 10.68 -15.97 8.62
CA SER A 108 11.49 -16.47 7.50
C SER A 108 12.13 -15.39 6.64
N THR A 109 11.70 -14.12 6.78
CA THR A 109 12.20 -13.01 5.95
C THR A 109 13.07 -12.02 6.73
N LEU A 110 13.34 -12.28 8.03
CA LEU A 110 14.19 -11.44 8.87
C LEU A 110 15.58 -11.22 8.25
N GLY A 111 16.06 -9.98 8.27
CA GLY A 111 17.37 -9.58 7.76
C GLY A 111 17.46 -9.39 6.25
N ARG A 112 16.45 -9.78 5.47
CA ARG A 112 16.36 -9.56 4.03
C ARG A 112 15.89 -8.12 3.74
N TYR A 113 16.23 -7.58 2.58
CA TYR A 113 15.71 -6.29 2.17
C TYR A 113 14.21 -6.35 1.91
N LYS A 114 13.47 -5.32 2.35
CA LYS A 114 12.01 -5.25 2.16
C LYS A 114 11.62 -5.30 0.70
N THR A 115 12.38 -4.64 -0.17
CA THR A 115 12.14 -4.59 -1.61
C THR A 115 12.29 -5.95 -2.29
N GLU A 116 13.27 -6.76 -1.89
CA GLU A 116 13.46 -8.12 -2.42
C GLU A 116 12.28 -9.03 -2.05
N VAL A 117 11.93 -9.07 -0.76
CA VAL A 117 10.82 -9.90 -0.27
C VAL A 117 9.48 -9.43 -0.86
N ALA A 118 9.29 -8.12 -0.99
CA ALA A 118 8.10 -7.58 -1.62
C ALA A 118 8.03 -8.00 -3.10
N ALA A 119 9.13 -7.89 -3.85
CA ALA A 119 9.15 -8.25 -5.27
C ALA A 119 8.81 -9.73 -5.49
N GLU A 120 9.36 -10.64 -4.69
CA GLU A 120 9.04 -12.07 -4.75
C GLU A 120 7.55 -12.33 -4.50
N ARG A 121 6.99 -11.75 -3.43
CA ARG A 121 5.58 -11.94 -3.09
C ARG A 121 4.63 -11.33 -4.11
N LEU A 122 4.93 -10.13 -4.59
CA LEU A 122 4.10 -9.45 -5.59
C LEU A 122 4.14 -10.18 -6.94
N PHE A 123 5.29 -10.74 -7.32
CA PHE A 123 5.43 -11.57 -8.51
C PHE A 123 4.60 -12.87 -8.40
N ASP A 124 4.57 -13.50 -7.23
CA ASP A 124 3.74 -14.70 -7.01
C ASP A 124 2.23 -14.40 -7.06
N ILE A 125 1.83 -13.16 -6.71
CA ILE A 125 0.44 -12.70 -6.83
C ILE A 125 0.06 -12.42 -8.29
N ASN A 126 0.91 -11.72 -9.04
CA ASN A 126 0.66 -11.35 -10.43
C ASN A 126 1.95 -11.40 -11.25
N PRO A 127 2.29 -12.54 -11.86
CA PRO A 127 3.51 -12.69 -12.66
C PRO A 127 3.55 -11.79 -13.91
N ALA A 128 2.41 -11.25 -14.35
CA ALA A 128 2.35 -10.32 -15.47
C ALA A 128 2.70 -8.87 -15.10
N CYS A 129 2.69 -8.54 -13.81
CA CYS A 129 3.07 -7.22 -13.32
C CYS A 129 4.60 -7.02 -13.43
N LYS A 130 5.03 -5.92 -14.02
CA LYS A 130 6.44 -5.53 -14.05
C LYS A 130 6.83 -4.90 -12.72
N ILE A 131 7.54 -5.65 -11.89
CA ILE A 131 7.95 -5.20 -10.55
C ILE A 131 9.41 -4.79 -10.59
N LYS A 132 9.72 -3.55 -10.20
CA LYS A 132 11.09 -3.05 -10.14
C LYS A 132 11.46 -2.62 -8.72
N PRO A 133 12.28 -3.41 -8.01
CA PRO A 133 12.76 -3.05 -6.68
C PRO A 133 13.92 -2.07 -6.73
N TYR A 134 13.88 -1.06 -5.87
CA TYR A 134 14.96 -0.13 -5.61
C TYR A 134 15.31 -0.14 -4.13
N THR A 135 16.43 -0.77 -3.80
CA THR A 135 16.92 -0.88 -2.42
C THR A 135 17.80 0.32 -2.09
N ILE A 136 17.17 1.50 -2.05
CA ILE A 136 17.85 2.77 -1.80
C ILE A 136 17.03 3.66 -0.86
N PHE A 137 17.70 4.53 -0.12
CA PHE A 137 17.06 5.60 0.62
C PHE A 137 16.76 6.76 -0.33
N TYR A 138 15.52 7.28 -0.30
CA TYR A 138 15.11 8.38 -1.16
C TYR A 138 15.41 9.73 -0.50
N ASP A 139 16.33 10.50 -1.09
CA ASP A 139 16.73 11.82 -0.66
C ASP A 139 17.22 12.69 -1.85
N SER A 140 17.79 13.84 -1.56
CA SER A 140 18.34 14.76 -2.58
C SER A 140 19.54 14.22 -3.37
N LEU A 141 20.21 13.17 -2.89
CA LEU A 141 21.32 12.53 -3.60
C LEU A 141 20.83 11.45 -4.57
N THR A 142 19.69 10.87 -4.30
CA THR A 142 19.13 9.73 -5.04
C THR A 142 17.92 10.10 -5.89
N GLU A 143 17.33 11.28 -5.71
CA GLU A 143 16.13 11.73 -6.45
C GLU A 143 16.30 11.68 -7.97
N SER A 144 17.51 11.93 -8.48
CA SER A 144 17.81 11.89 -9.92
C SER A 144 17.69 10.49 -10.55
N ASN A 145 17.61 9.43 -9.74
CA ASN A 145 17.39 8.07 -10.23
C ASN A 145 15.95 7.84 -10.71
N PHE A 146 15.04 8.79 -10.43
CA PHE A 146 13.61 8.66 -10.68
C PHE A 146 13.12 9.79 -11.60
N ASP A 147 12.61 9.42 -12.75
CA ASP A 147 11.87 10.31 -13.63
C ASP A 147 10.38 10.20 -13.32
N PHE A 148 9.89 11.15 -12.54
CA PHE A 148 8.50 11.16 -12.07
C PHE A 148 7.49 11.25 -13.22
N SER A 149 7.86 11.79 -14.37
CA SER A 149 6.99 11.89 -15.56
C SER A 149 6.64 10.55 -16.19
N LYS A 150 7.39 9.48 -15.87
CA LYS A 150 7.16 8.13 -16.36
C LYS A 150 6.11 7.34 -15.59
N TYR A 151 5.65 7.88 -14.46
CA TYR A 151 4.65 7.21 -13.63
C TYR A 151 3.26 7.81 -13.86
N ASP A 152 2.26 6.95 -13.89
CA ASP A 152 0.85 7.37 -13.91
C ASP A 152 0.39 7.83 -12.52
N TYR A 153 1.06 7.35 -11.45
CA TYR A 153 0.73 7.71 -10.07
C TYR A 153 1.90 7.50 -9.11
N ILE A 154 2.04 8.40 -8.15
CA ILE A 154 3.06 8.33 -7.08
C ILE A 154 2.38 8.09 -5.75
N ILE A 155 2.91 7.14 -4.97
CA ILE A 155 2.45 6.82 -3.63
C ILE A 155 3.57 7.13 -2.62
N ASP A 156 3.31 8.05 -1.72
CA ASP A 156 4.21 8.41 -0.63
C ASP A 156 3.74 7.75 0.68
N ALA A 157 4.44 6.70 1.09
CA ALA A 157 4.24 5.96 2.34
C ALA A 157 5.51 5.98 3.24
N ILE A 158 6.41 6.94 3.04
CA ILE A 158 7.61 7.16 3.85
C ILE A 158 7.23 7.87 5.16
N ASP A 159 8.02 7.72 6.20
CA ASP A 159 7.86 8.39 7.49
C ASP A 159 8.71 9.66 7.66
N THR A 160 9.73 9.86 6.82
CA THR A 160 10.66 10.98 6.87
C THR A 160 10.10 12.22 6.20
N VAL A 161 9.90 13.31 6.95
CA VAL A 161 9.28 14.57 6.47
C VAL A 161 10.03 15.16 5.28
N THR A 162 11.35 15.19 5.30
CA THR A 162 12.18 15.75 4.22
C THR A 162 11.98 14.99 2.91
N ALA A 163 11.98 13.66 2.96
CA ALA A 163 11.74 12.81 1.80
C ALA A 163 10.30 12.97 1.26
N LYS A 164 9.30 13.03 2.15
CA LYS A 164 7.90 13.33 1.74
C LYS A 164 7.78 14.62 0.94
N ILE A 165 8.38 15.69 1.43
CA ILE A 165 8.36 16.99 0.76
C ILE A 165 9.03 16.88 -0.62
N LEU A 166 10.16 16.18 -0.71
CA LEU A 166 10.88 16.01 -1.96
C LEU A 166 10.06 15.21 -2.99
N ILE A 167 9.42 14.11 -2.58
CA ILE A 167 8.52 13.32 -3.44
C ILE A 167 7.39 14.20 -3.97
N ILE A 168 6.72 14.95 -3.10
CA ILE A 168 5.57 15.78 -3.47
C ILE A 168 6.00 16.90 -4.42
N LYS A 169 7.14 17.52 -4.19
CA LYS A 169 7.71 18.54 -5.09
C LYS A 169 8.03 17.98 -6.46
N ASN A 170 8.69 16.83 -6.52
CA ASN A 170 9.08 16.19 -7.78
C ASN A 170 7.85 15.71 -8.56
N ALA A 171 6.84 15.18 -7.87
CA ALA A 171 5.56 14.84 -8.49
C ALA A 171 4.84 16.08 -9.05
N ALA A 172 4.79 17.17 -8.28
CA ALA A 172 4.18 18.43 -8.73
C ALA A 172 4.91 19.02 -9.95
N ASN A 173 6.24 19.00 -9.96
CA ASN A 173 7.06 19.49 -11.08
C ASN A 173 6.86 18.65 -12.34
N ALA A 174 6.66 17.35 -12.19
CA ALA A 174 6.39 16.42 -13.30
C ALA A 174 4.91 16.43 -13.75
N GLY A 175 4.02 17.04 -12.99
CA GLY A 175 2.58 16.98 -13.24
C GLY A 175 1.97 15.61 -12.96
N THR A 176 2.67 14.74 -12.22
CA THR A 176 2.22 13.38 -11.91
C THR A 176 1.35 13.38 -10.64
N PRO A 177 0.18 12.74 -10.67
CA PRO A 177 -0.67 12.60 -9.48
C PRO A 177 0.08 11.93 -8.33
N VAL A 178 -0.12 12.44 -7.12
CA VAL A 178 0.50 11.91 -5.90
C VAL A 178 -0.50 11.81 -4.75
N ILE A 179 -0.42 10.74 -3.99
CA ILE A 179 -1.13 10.57 -2.71
C ILE A 179 -0.12 10.31 -1.60
N SER A 180 -0.30 10.98 -0.46
CA SER A 180 0.60 10.87 0.68
C SER A 180 -0.11 10.36 1.92
N CYS A 181 0.46 9.36 2.58
CA CYS A 181 -0.02 8.91 3.89
C CYS A 181 0.53 9.80 5.00
N MET A 182 -0.36 10.26 5.86
CA MET A 182 0.04 10.96 7.09
C MET A 182 0.31 9.94 8.22
N GLY A 183 0.45 10.41 9.47
CA GLY A 183 0.83 9.55 10.58
C GLY A 183 -0.19 8.46 10.90
N ALA A 184 0.22 7.20 10.80
CA ALA A 184 -0.57 6.02 11.17
C ALA A 184 -0.14 5.39 12.51
N GLY A 185 0.85 5.95 13.19
CA GLY A 185 1.30 5.48 14.51
C GLY A 185 0.50 6.07 15.65
N ASN A 186 0.55 5.41 16.84
CA ASN A 186 -0.13 5.79 18.07
C ASN A 186 -1.65 5.91 17.92
N LYS A 187 -2.26 4.99 17.19
CA LYS A 187 -3.69 4.96 16.86
C LYS A 187 -4.26 3.56 17.01
N MET A 188 -5.56 3.50 17.28
CA MET A 188 -6.28 2.25 17.52
C MET A 188 -7.54 2.13 16.64
N ASN A 189 -8.07 3.26 16.16
CA ASN A 189 -9.34 3.31 15.43
C ASN A 189 -9.09 3.44 13.93
N PRO A 190 -9.09 2.33 13.15
CA PRO A 190 -8.86 2.37 11.70
C PRO A 190 -9.99 3.07 10.93
N GLU A 191 -11.21 3.12 11.48
CA GLU A 191 -12.38 3.79 10.93
C GLU A 191 -12.26 5.33 10.92
N GLU A 192 -11.31 5.88 11.68
CA GLU A 192 -11.04 7.32 11.72
C GLU A 192 -10.14 7.80 10.58
N PHE A 193 -9.72 6.91 9.67
CA PHE A 193 -9.00 7.32 8.48
C PHE A 193 -9.92 7.95 7.44
N GLU A 194 -9.46 9.06 6.87
CA GLU A 194 -10.15 9.79 5.81
C GLU A 194 -9.21 10.13 4.65
N VAL A 195 -9.84 10.31 3.48
CA VAL A 195 -9.23 10.91 2.29
C VAL A 195 -9.56 12.39 2.30
N ALA A 196 -8.56 13.26 2.27
CA ALA A 196 -8.78 14.70 2.22
C ALA A 196 -7.63 15.42 1.49
N ASP A 197 -7.86 16.69 1.14
CA ASP A 197 -6.74 17.58 0.84
C ASP A 197 -5.95 17.84 2.11
N ILE A 198 -4.61 17.93 1.98
CA ILE A 198 -3.71 18.16 3.12
C ILE A 198 -4.11 19.41 3.91
N PHE A 199 -4.59 20.46 3.23
CA PHE A 199 -4.95 21.74 3.83
C PHE A 199 -6.29 21.70 4.59
N GLU A 200 -7.10 20.66 4.37
CA GLU A 200 -8.37 20.40 5.07
C GLU A 200 -8.19 19.45 6.26
N THR A 201 -7.01 18.84 6.42
CA THR A 201 -6.75 17.90 7.51
C THR A 201 -6.74 18.57 8.88
N SER A 202 -7.16 17.84 9.90
CA SER A 202 -7.16 18.26 11.30
C SER A 202 -6.36 17.30 12.19
N VAL A 203 -6.22 17.60 13.48
CA VAL A 203 -5.69 16.71 14.55
C VAL A 203 -4.27 16.18 14.33
N CYS A 204 -3.96 15.63 13.15
CA CYS A 204 -2.70 14.91 12.87
C CYS A 204 -1.46 15.82 12.96
N PRO A 205 -0.48 15.53 13.86
CA PRO A 205 0.72 16.35 14.02
C PRO A 205 1.59 16.38 12.76
N LEU A 206 1.75 15.24 12.07
CA LEU A 206 2.51 15.16 10.83
C LEU A 206 1.87 16.02 9.74
N ALA A 207 0.56 15.95 9.55
CA ALA A 207 -0.15 16.79 8.58
C ALA A 207 0.03 18.28 8.86
N ARG A 208 0.08 18.69 10.14
CA ARG A 208 0.36 20.08 10.53
C ARG A 208 1.75 20.55 10.06
N VAL A 209 2.77 19.70 10.23
CA VAL A 209 4.11 20.00 9.76
C VAL A 209 4.13 20.07 8.23
N MET A 210 3.54 19.07 7.55
CA MET A 210 3.49 19.00 6.09
C MET A 210 2.80 20.23 5.49
N ARG A 211 1.64 20.65 6.03
CA ARG A 211 0.95 21.88 5.57
C ARG A 211 1.82 23.11 5.62
N ARG A 212 2.60 23.28 6.71
CA ARG A 212 3.49 24.42 6.86
C ARG A 212 4.60 24.40 5.80
N GLU A 213 5.25 23.24 5.63
CA GLU A 213 6.36 23.13 4.70
C GLU A 213 5.89 23.21 3.24
N LEU A 214 4.80 22.55 2.87
CA LEU A 214 4.29 22.56 1.49
C LEU A 214 3.87 23.95 1.03
N ARG A 215 3.31 24.79 1.93
CA ARG A 215 3.03 26.20 1.61
C ARG A 215 4.27 26.99 1.20
N ARG A 216 5.44 26.72 1.81
CA ARG A 216 6.72 27.37 1.46
C ARG A 216 7.16 27.03 0.05
N TYR A 217 6.78 25.84 -0.45
CA TYR A 217 7.07 25.39 -1.81
C TYR A 217 5.96 25.70 -2.82
N GLY A 218 4.93 26.45 -2.42
CA GLY A 218 3.84 26.85 -3.32
C GLY A 218 2.88 25.70 -3.70
N ILE A 219 2.95 24.56 -3.02
CA ILE A 219 2.02 23.46 -3.22
C ILE A 219 0.65 23.87 -2.67
N LYS A 220 -0.37 23.85 -3.52
CA LYS A 220 -1.72 24.34 -3.19
C LYS A 220 -2.70 23.23 -2.82
N GLN A 221 -2.42 22.00 -3.20
CA GLN A 221 -3.27 20.83 -2.92
C GLN A 221 -2.42 19.57 -2.86
N LEU A 222 -2.84 18.62 -2.06
CA LEU A 222 -2.25 17.27 -1.99
C LEU A 222 -3.28 16.30 -1.44
N LYS A 223 -3.64 15.29 -2.23
CA LYS A 223 -4.48 14.18 -1.74
C LYS A 223 -3.74 13.42 -0.65
N THR A 224 -4.37 13.24 0.50
CA THR A 224 -3.78 12.55 1.65
C THR A 224 -4.74 11.54 2.27
N ILE A 225 -4.14 10.50 2.88
CA ILE A 225 -4.82 9.66 3.87
C ILE A 225 -4.33 10.09 5.24
N TYR A 226 -5.25 10.48 6.11
CA TYR A 226 -4.95 10.84 7.50
C TYR A 226 -6.05 10.33 8.43
N SER A 227 -5.76 10.25 9.72
CA SER A 227 -6.75 9.85 10.72
C SER A 227 -7.12 11.04 11.60
N LYS A 228 -8.39 11.17 11.91
CA LYS A 228 -8.94 12.14 12.88
C LYS A 228 -8.72 11.74 14.32
N GLU A 229 -8.30 10.51 14.58
CA GLU A 229 -7.97 10.05 15.92
C GLU A 229 -6.82 10.86 16.50
N THR A 230 -6.99 11.38 17.72
CA THR A 230 -5.89 11.98 18.48
C THR A 230 -4.86 10.92 18.81
N PRO A 231 -3.56 11.12 18.49
CA PRO A 231 -2.55 10.12 18.81
C PRO A 231 -2.51 9.77 20.28
N LEU A 232 -2.60 8.47 20.59
CA LEU A 232 -2.55 7.97 21.95
C LEU A 232 -1.18 8.27 22.56
N LYS A 233 -1.19 8.66 23.83
CA LYS A 233 0.02 8.72 24.65
C LYS A 233 0.30 7.29 25.10
N SER A 234 1.39 6.70 24.65
CA SER A 234 1.80 5.38 25.10
C SER A 234 2.24 5.45 26.56
N ASP A 235 1.69 4.60 27.43
CA ASP A 235 2.13 4.47 28.83
C ASP A 235 3.61 4.08 28.92
N TYR A 236 4.12 3.36 27.91
CA TYR A 236 5.53 3.04 27.73
C TYR A 236 6.41 4.29 27.55
N MET A 237 5.85 5.40 27.04
CA MET A 237 6.55 6.69 26.96
C MET A 237 6.48 7.49 28.25
N GLN A 238 5.55 7.17 29.15
CA GLN A 238 5.37 7.89 30.41
C GLN A 238 6.23 7.30 31.55
N ASN A 239 6.48 5.98 31.55
CA ASN A 239 7.25 5.27 32.56
C ASN A 239 8.28 4.32 31.92
N PRO A 240 9.41 4.83 31.37
CA PRO A 240 10.46 3.96 30.83
C PRO A 240 11.14 3.09 31.90
N CYS A 241 10.97 3.40 33.18
CA CYS A 241 11.70 2.76 34.28
C CYS A 241 11.17 1.38 34.71
N ASP A 242 9.85 1.10 34.55
CA ASP A 242 9.27 -0.11 35.17
C ASP A 242 9.56 -1.42 34.42
N SER A 243 9.96 -1.35 33.13
CA SER A 243 10.29 -2.54 32.33
C SER A 243 11.78 -2.85 32.28
N VAL A 244 12.64 -1.86 32.54
CA VAL A 244 14.10 -2.02 32.54
C VAL A 244 14.61 -2.50 33.90
N SER A 245 13.91 -2.20 35.00
CA SER A 245 14.34 -2.59 36.35
C SER A 245 14.29 -4.10 36.63
N ARG A 246 13.57 -4.90 35.80
CA ARG A 246 13.52 -6.37 35.97
C ARG A 246 14.63 -7.13 35.21
N SER A 247 15.35 -6.49 34.30
CA SER A 247 16.46 -7.08 33.57
C SER A 247 17.83 -6.42 33.85
N ALA A 248 17.84 -5.34 34.65
CA ALA A 248 19.06 -4.59 34.95
C ALA A 248 19.91 -5.19 36.10
N ASP A 249 19.40 -6.17 36.82
CA ASP A 249 20.17 -6.83 37.90
C ASP A 249 21.29 -7.75 37.41
N LEU A 250 21.56 -7.80 36.10
CA LEU A 250 22.55 -8.69 35.52
C LEU A 250 23.57 -8.04 34.55
N ILE A 251 23.51 -6.72 34.33
CA ILE A 251 24.46 -6.08 33.40
C ILE A 251 24.94 -4.76 34.02
N ASP A 252 26.22 -4.73 34.32
CA ASP A 252 27.00 -3.54 34.68
C ASP A 252 27.14 -2.65 33.43
N SER A 253 26.13 -1.81 33.15
CA SER A 253 26.03 -1.01 31.91
C SER A 253 26.34 0.45 32.19
N ASN A 254 27.24 1.01 31.38
CA ASN A 254 27.62 2.42 31.35
C ASN A 254 26.39 3.33 31.22
N GLU A 255 26.32 4.43 31.99
CA GLU A 255 25.25 5.42 31.99
C GLU A 255 24.95 6.02 30.60
N ASN A 256 25.89 5.99 29.67
CA ASN A 256 25.77 6.46 28.30
C ASN A 256 24.84 5.56 27.45
N GLU A 257 24.93 4.22 27.58
CA GLU A 257 24.07 3.29 26.83
C GLU A 257 22.60 3.38 27.30
N ALA A 258 22.39 3.56 28.60
CA ALA A 258 21.04 3.76 29.15
C ALA A 258 20.39 5.06 28.65
N SER A 259 21.16 6.13 28.41
CA SER A 259 20.66 7.40 27.86
C SER A 259 20.34 7.30 26.38
N GLU A 260 21.13 6.56 25.59
CA GLU A 260 20.86 6.29 24.18
C GLU A 260 19.63 5.40 23.98
N ILE A 261 19.47 4.35 24.77
CA ILE A 261 18.27 3.49 24.76
C ILE A 261 17.03 4.29 25.10
N LYS A 262 17.07 5.16 26.13
CA LYS A 262 15.95 6.07 26.48
C LYS A 262 15.62 7.05 25.35
N SER A 263 16.61 7.55 24.60
CA SER A 263 16.41 8.47 23.47
C SER A 263 15.81 7.76 22.26
N LEU A 264 16.17 6.52 22.00
CA LEU A 264 15.62 5.67 20.94
C LEU A 264 14.15 5.30 21.21
N HIS A 265 13.81 4.90 22.44
CA HIS A 265 12.43 4.58 22.81
C HIS A 265 11.47 5.79 22.76
N LYS A 266 11.97 7.00 23.01
CA LYS A 266 11.18 8.24 22.98
C LYS A 266 10.75 8.64 21.57
N LYS A 267 11.35 8.06 20.51
CA LYS A 267 11.12 8.42 19.09
C LYS A 267 10.28 7.40 18.31
N MET A 268 10.10 6.18 18.82
CA MET A 268 9.43 5.13 18.06
C MET A 268 7.91 5.14 18.33
N PRO A 269 7.06 5.46 17.33
CA PRO A 269 5.61 5.44 17.51
C PRO A 269 5.11 4.01 17.72
N ALA A 270 4.18 3.82 18.65
CA ALA A 270 3.46 2.56 18.83
C ALA A 270 2.59 2.28 17.60
N SER A 271 2.36 1.01 17.30
CA SER A 271 1.55 0.61 16.15
C SER A 271 0.98 -0.79 16.34
N ILE A 272 -0.13 -1.07 15.65
CA ILE A 272 -0.81 -2.36 15.60
C ILE A 272 -1.15 -2.68 14.14
N ALA A 273 -1.35 -3.97 13.82
CA ALA A 273 -1.43 -4.45 12.44
C ALA A 273 -2.49 -3.76 11.57
N PHE A 274 -3.73 -3.67 12.05
CA PHE A 274 -4.87 -3.24 11.25
C PHE A 274 -4.89 -1.74 10.94
N VAL A 275 -4.28 -0.89 11.76
CA VAL A 275 -4.30 0.57 11.56
C VAL A 275 -3.53 0.99 10.32
N PRO A 276 -2.21 0.69 10.16
CA PRO A 276 -1.50 1.02 8.94
C PRO A 276 -1.98 0.20 7.73
N ALA A 277 -2.51 -1.02 7.93
CA ALA A 277 -3.08 -1.82 6.86
C ALA A 277 -4.29 -1.12 6.23
N THR A 278 -5.22 -0.61 7.05
CA THR A 278 -6.39 0.13 6.56
C THR A 278 -5.97 1.38 5.80
N ALA A 279 -5.00 2.15 6.30
CA ALA A 279 -4.47 3.30 5.58
C ALA A 279 -3.92 2.89 4.20
N GLY A 280 -3.17 1.78 4.13
CA GLY A 280 -2.64 1.25 2.87
C GLY A 280 -3.71 0.81 1.87
N LEU A 281 -4.77 0.15 2.35
CA LEU A 281 -5.90 -0.25 1.51
C LEU A 281 -6.70 0.95 1.00
N LEU A 282 -6.88 1.99 1.81
CA LEU A 282 -7.52 3.25 1.38
C LEU A 282 -6.69 3.95 0.30
N ILE A 283 -5.36 4.00 0.42
CA ILE A 283 -4.48 4.53 -0.62
C ILE A 283 -4.68 3.76 -1.93
N ALA A 284 -4.62 2.43 -1.89
CA ALA A 284 -4.80 1.61 -3.08
C ALA A 284 -6.17 1.86 -3.73
N SER A 285 -7.23 1.97 -2.93
CA SER A 285 -8.58 2.30 -3.42
C SER A 285 -8.60 3.64 -4.16
N GLU A 286 -8.00 4.68 -3.60
CA GLU A 286 -7.97 6.00 -4.23
C GLU A 286 -7.15 6.02 -5.52
N VAL A 287 -5.98 5.36 -5.53
CA VAL A 287 -5.15 5.22 -6.74
C VAL A 287 -5.93 4.53 -7.86
N ILE A 288 -6.61 3.42 -7.56
CA ILE A 288 -7.43 2.69 -8.55
C ILE A 288 -8.57 3.57 -9.08
N LYS A 289 -9.29 4.28 -8.20
CA LYS A 289 -10.38 5.19 -8.59
C LYS A 289 -9.88 6.30 -9.51
N ASP A 290 -8.73 6.91 -9.18
CA ASP A 290 -8.15 7.99 -9.97
C ASP A 290 -7.68 7.48 -11.35
N LEU A 291 -6.94 6.37 -11.40
CA LEU A 291 -6.43 5.79 -12.64
C LEU A 291 -7.55 5.34 -13.58
N THR A 292 -8.66 4.85 -13.03
CA THR A 292 -9.79 4.35 -13.81
C THR A 292 -10.88 5.39 -14.05
N ASN A 293 -10.73 6.61 -13.52
CA ASN A 293 -11.79 7.63 -13.50
C ASN A 293 -13.10 7.08 -12.93
N TRP A 294 -13.00 6.14 -11.98
CA TRP A 294 -14.16 5.49 -11.40
C TRP A 294 -14.91 6.48 -10.50
N ARG A 295 -16.16 6.78 -10.89
CA ARG A 295 -17.06 7.57 -10.06
C ARG A 295 -18.16 6.65 -9.57
N SER A 296 -18.41 6.63 -8.28
CA SER A 296 -19.58 5.94 -7.76
C SER A 296 -20.82 6.60 -8.36
N ASN A 297 -21.68 5.84 -9.02
CA ASN A 297 -23.01 6.28 -9.42
C ASN A 297 -23.95 6.47 -8.21
N ALA A 298 -23.46 6.28 -7.00
CA ALA A 298 -24.18 6.60 -5.78
C ALA A 298 -24.19 8.12 -5.63
N ASN A 299 -25.31 8.75 -6.01
CA ASN A 299 -25.73 10.06 -5.54
C ASN A 299 -25.90 10.02 -4.01
N PHE A 300 -24.81 9.96 -3.28
CA PHE A 300 -24.80 10.49 -1.92
C PHE A 300 -24.79 12.00 -2.08
N GLY A 301 -25.92 12.60 -1.72
CA GLY A 301 -26.20 13.99 -1.91
C GLY A 301 -25.01 14.87 -1.57
N SER A 302 -24.55 15.61 -2.55
CA SER A 302 -23.69 16.75 -2.35
C SER A 302 -24.50 17.79 -1.58
N THR A 303 -24.53 17.68 -0.28
CA THR A 303 -24.86 18.83 0.55
C THR A 303 -23.62 19.73 0.51
N ARG A 304 -23.58 20.58 -0.53
CA ARG A 304 -22.79 21.80 -0.43
C ARG A 304 -23.42 22.65 0.65
N ILE A 305 -22.72 22.86 1.73
CA ILE A 305 -22.90 24.04 2.60
C ILE A 305 -21.59 24.82 2.52
#